data_8d2df8441ff002896345c99b04dc4096
#
_entry.id   8d2df8441ff002896345c99b04dc4096
#
_cell.length_a   1.000
_cell.length_b   1.000
_cell.length_c   1.000
_cell.angle_alpha   90.00
_cell.angle_beta   90.00
_cell.angle_gamma   90.00
#
_symmetry.space_group_name_H-M   'P 1'
#
loop_
_entity.id
_entity.type
_entity.pdbx_description
1 polymer ?
#
loop_
_entity_poly.entity_id
_entity_poly.type
_entity_poly.pdbx_seq_one_letter_code
_entity_poly.pdbx_strand_id
1 'polypeptide(L)'
;MLDQEFWTVDAGRLGPELCFTVEALSDGLRIFQTFLGPRNRVEQQPPDLVAALRQTVGPLFWCMGGTNSIWSTKSEILPVPSTGSGYEVTAESVNVDRQRLHQNFRSGVMDLAEVLKSILSPETLSSLQQAAALEEAKFQLSDELWVRAIYEFAASYHHDVINRDHILQALAPLYRGRAFAFLTDNSNASADELEVRIEALGQTFERLKPYLLELWMAKERGS
;
A
#
# COMPACT_ATOMS: atom_id res chain seq x y z
N MET A 1 -18.02 1.68 -17.76
CA MET A 1 -16.64 1.22 -17.68
C MET A 1 -15.57 2.18 -18.24
N LEU A 2 -15.89 3.07 -19.10
CA LEU A 2 -14.94 4.07 -19.63
C LEU A 2 -15.34 5.47 -19.16
N ASP A 3 -15.41 5.66 -17.86
CA ASP A 3 -15.59 6.99 -17.30
C ASP A 3 -14.31 7.78 -17.55
N GLN A 4 -14.42 8.90 -18.27
CA GLN A 4 -13.23 9.66 -18.71
C GLN A 4 -12.39 10.20 -17.53
N GLU A 5 -12.98 10.35 -16.35
CA GLU A 5 -12.28 10.81 -15.15
C GLU A 5 -11.26 9.81 -14.62
N PHE A 6 -11.42 8.51 -14.91
CA PHE A 6 -10.49 7.48 -14.47
C PHE A 6 -9.18 7.44 -15.29
N TRP A 7 -9.25 7.76 -16.59
CA TRP A 7 -8.11 7.67 -17.49
C TRP A 7 -7.22 8.91 -17.41
N THR A 8 -6.67 9.16 -16.24
CA THR A 8 -5.56 10.11 -16.09
C THR A 8 -4.27 9.49 -16.64
N VAL A 9 -3.29 10.32 -16.98
CA VAL A 9 -1.98 9.85 -17.46
C VAL A 9 -1.32 8.87 -16.48
N ASP A 10 -1.56 9.04 -15.19
CA ASP A 10 -0.99 8.21 -14.14
C ASP A 10 -1.72 6.86 -14.03
N ALA A 11 -3.04 6.84 -14.10
CA ALA A 11 -3.83 5.59 -14.09
C ALA A 11 -3.58 4.72 -15.33
N GLY A 12 -3.21 5.30 -16.47
CA GLY A 12 -2.98 4.61 -17.73
C GLY A 12 -1.72 3.71 -17.76
N ARG A 13 -0.83 3.77 -16.77
CA ARG A 13 0.41 2.98 -16.75
C ARG A 13 0.36 1.72 -15.92
N LEU A 14 0.01 1.79 -14.64
CA LEU A 14 -0.03 0.66 -13.71
C LEU A 14 -1.44 0.44 -13.12
N GLY A 15 -2.34 1.42 -13.24
CA GLY A 15 -3.71 1.37 -12.72
C GLY A 15 -4.64 0.38 -13.44
N PRO A 16 -4.52 0.15 -14.76
CA PRO A 16 -5.46 -0.70 -15.49
C PRO A 16 -5.55 -2.13 -14.96
N GLU A 17 -4.43 -2.76 -14.64
CA GLU A 17 -4.40 -4.15 -14.14
C GLU A 17 -5.20 -4.29 -12.84
N LEU A 18 -5.00 -3.37 -11.91
CA LEU A 18 -5.73 -3.35 -10.65
C LEU A 18 -7.23 -3.13 -10.88
N CYS A 19 -7.57 -2.15 -11.71
CA CYS A 19 -8.97 -1.80 -11.94
C CYS A 19 -9.73 -2.89 -12.69
N PHE A 20 -9.11 -3.55 -13.66
CA PHE A 20 -9.72 -4.71 -14.31
C PHE A 20 -9.96 -5.86 -13.32
N THR A 21 -9.05 -6.09 -12.38
CA THR A 21 -9.22 -7.10 -11.34
C THR A 21 -10.39 -6.73 -10.42
N VAL A 22 -10.44 -5.50 -9.94
CA VAL A 22 -11.53 -5.01 -9.08
C VAL A 22 -12.87 -5.07 -9.78
N GLU A 23 -12.95 -4.65 -11.04
CA GLU A 23 -14.16 -4.70 -11.85
C GLU A 23 -14.63 -6.13 -12.09
N ALA A 24 -13.71 -7.04 -12.45
CA ALA A 24 -14.02 -8.44 -12.63
C ALA A 24 -14.59 -9.08 -11.34
N LEU A 25 -14.01 -8.75 -10.18
CA LEU A 25 -14.54 -9.17 -8.88
C LEU A 25 -15.91 -8.57 -8.59
N SER A 26 -16.13 -7.32 -8.97
CA SER A 26 -17.40 -6.62 -8.80
C SER A 26 -18.52 -7.22 -9.63
N ASP A 27 -18.19 -7.64 -10.84
CA ASP A 27 -19.11 -8.33 -11.74
C ASP A 27 -19.32 -9.82 -11.38
N GLY A 28 -18.70 -10.30 -10.29
CA GLY A 28 -18.79 -11.69 -9.85
C GLY A 28 -18.07 -12.69 -10.73
N LEU A 29 -17.13 -12.23 -11.54
CA LEU A 29 -16.31 -13.10 -12.40
C LEU A 29 -15.32 -13.91 -11.57
N ARG A 30 -15.01 -15.11 -12.03
CA ARG A 30 -13.99 -15.96 -11.42
C ARG A 30 -12.61 -15.56 -11.91
N ILE A 31 -11.72 -15.25 -10.96
CA ILE A 31 -10.33 -14.91 -11.24
C ILE A 31 -9.47 -16.15 -11.02
N PHE A 32 -8.50 -16.35 -11.90
CA PHE A 32 -7.49 -17.40 -11.81
C PHE A 32 -6.11 -16.76 -11.93
N GLN A 33 -5.17 -17.32 -11.22
CA GLN A 33 -3.76 -16.95 -11.31
C GLN A 33 -2.99 -18.01 -12.11
N THR A 34 -2.06 -17.57 -12.96
CA THR A 34 -1.18 -18.48 -13.69
C THR A 34 0.27 -17.99 -13.63
N PHE A 35 1.19 -18.93 -13.54
CA PHE A 35 2.63 -18.64 -13.58
C PHE A 35 3.10 -18.66 -15.03
N LEU A 36 3.61 -17.53 -15.52
CA LEU A 36 4.09 -17.39 -16.89
C LEU A 36 5.62 -17.55 -17.02
N GLY A 37 6.29 -17.88 -15.92
CA GLY A 37 7.75 -17.98 -15.87
C GLY A 37 8.45 -16.61 -15.70
N PRO A 38 9.78 -16.64 -15.54
CA PRO A 38 10.55 -15.41 -15.32
C PRO A 38 10.51 -14.52 -16.55
N ARG A 39 10.17 -13.26 -16.36
CA ARG A 39 10.22 -12.25 -17.40
C ARG A 39 11.64 -11.71 -17.49
N ASN A 40 12.25 -11.73 -18.67
CA ASN A 40 13.50 -11.00 -18.88
C ASN A 40 13.24 -9.53 -18.63
N ARG A 41 13.71 -9.02 -17.48
CA ARG A 41 13.66 -7.59 -17.19
C ARG A 41 14.68 -6.90 -18.11
N VAL A 42 14.21 -6.09 -19.02
CA VAL A 42 15.02 -5.00 -19.54
C VAL A 42 15.31 -4.10 -18.34
N GLU A 43 16.59 -3.83 -18.06
CA GLU A 43 17.00 -2.88 -17.01
C GLU A 43 16.31 -1.54 -17.24
N GLN A 44 15.19 -1.34 -16.58
CA GLN A 44 14.55 -0.04 -16.52
C GLN A 44 15.05 0.65 -15.26
N GLN A 45 15.41 1.91 -15.38
CA GLN A 45 15.69 2.73 -14.20
C GLN A 45 14.50 2.60 -13.23
N PRO A 46 14.75 2.42 -11.92
CA PRO A 46 13.67 2.33 -10.97
C PRO A 46 12.79 3.57 -11.09
N PRO A 47 11.46 3.41 -11.20
CA PRO A 47 10.56 4.54 -11.31
C PRO A 47 10.71 5.45 -10.08
N ASP A 48 10.46 6.75 -10.28
CA ASP A 48 10.29 7.64 -9.13
C ASP A 48 9.21 7.09 -8.21
N LEU A 49 9.53 6.97 -6.94
CA LEU A 49 8.64 6.38 -5.94
C LEU A 49 7.30 7.11 -5.86
N VAL A 50 7.31 8.45 -5.93
CA VAL A 50 6.07 9.24 -5.86
C VAL A 50 5.20 8.95 -7.09
N ALA A 51 5.81 8.92 -8.28
CA ALA A 51 5.11 8.54 -9.49
C ALA A 51 4.56 7.11 -9.43
N ALA A 52 5.33 6.15 -8.90
CA ALA A 52 4.88 4.78 -8.73
C ALA A 52 3.69 4.68 -7.75
N LEU A 53 3.73 5.39 -6.62
CA LEU A 53 2.61 5.43 -5.66
C LEU A 53 1.36 6.06 -6.28
N ARG A 54 1.49 7.15 -7.04
CA ARG A 54 0.37 7.75 -7.77
C ARG A 54 -0.26 6.78 -8.76
N GLN A 55 0.54 5.98 -9.44
CA GLN A 55 0.10 5.04 -10.47
C GLN A 55 -0.49 3.74 -9.90
N THR A 56 -0.20 3.39 -8.66
CA THR A 56 -0.66 2.15 -8.01
C THR A 56 -1.65 2.42 -6.90
N VAL A 57 -1.27 3.23 -5.91
CA VAL A 57 -2.09 3.48 -4.71
C VAL A 57 -3.24 4.44 -5.00
N GLY A 58 -3.02 5.44 -5.85
CA GLY A 58 -4.07 6.37 -6.27
C GLY A 58 -5.28 5.65 -6.90
N PRO A 59 -5.08 4.85 -7.97
CA PRO A 59 -6.12 4.00 -8.55
C PRO A 59 -6.75 3.03 -7.55
N LEU A 60 -5.97 2.44 -6.64
CA LEU A 60 -6.51 1.56 -5.59
C LEU A 60 -7.50 2.31 -4.69
N PHE A 61 -7.10 3.45 -4.14
CA PHE A 61 -7.97 4.24 -3.27
C PHE A 61 -9.22 4.75 -3.99
N TRP A 62 -9.08 5.10 -5.28
CA TRP A 62 -10.20 5.48 -6.11
C TRP A 62 -11.18 4.30 -6.32
N CYS A 63 -10.67 3.12 -6.69
CA CYS A 63 -11.48 1.90 -6.87
C CYS A 63 -12.19 1.50 -5.57
N MET A 64 -11.54 1.64 -4.41
CA MET A 64 -12.17 1.39 -3.12
C MET A 64 -13.42 2.23 -2.89
N GLY A 65 -13.41 3.49 -3.33
CA GLY A 65 -14.60 4.36 -3.27
C GLY A 65 -15.76 3.84 -4.08
N GLY A 66 -15.50 3.41 -5.32
CA GLY A 66 -16.51 2.90 -6.25
C GLY A 66 -17.05 1.49 -5.90
N THR A 67 -16.30 0.70 -5.14
CA THR A 67 -16.65 -0.70 -4.81
C THR A 67 -16.86 -0.96 -3.32
N ASN A 68 -17.13 0.08 -2.57
CA ASN A 68 -17.25 0.01 -1.12
C ASN A 68 -18.29 -1.03 -0.66
N SER A 69 -19.44 -1.12 -1.33
CA SER A 69 -20.50 -2.10 -1.04
C SER A 69 -20.04 -3.56 -1.16
N ILE A 70 -18.96 -3.82 -1.90
CA ILE A 70 -18.43 -5.15 -2.14
C ILE A 70 -17.38 -5.50 -1.09
N TRP A 71 -16.29 -4.70 -1.01
CA TRP A 71 -15.19 -5.03 -0.11
C TRP A 71 -15.57 -4.86 1.36
N SER A 72 -16.48 -3.96 1.70
CA SER A 72 -16.93 -3.74 3.09
C SER A 72 -17.67 -4.94 3.68
N THR A 73 -18.32 -5.74 2.84
CA THR A 73 -19.09 -6.91 3.26
C THR A 73 -18.29 -8.21 3.29
N LYS A 74 -17.10 -8.23 2.69
CA LYS A 74 -16.23 -9.42 2.69
C LYS A 74 -15.48 -9.50 4.00
N SER A 75 -15.43 -10.66 4.61
CA SER A 75 -14.77 -10.91 5.90
C SER A 75 -13.60 -11.89 5.81
N GLU A 76 -13.34 -12.43 4.64
CA GLU A 76 -12.31 -13.46 4.45
C GLU A 76 -11.51 -13.20 3.18
N ILE A 77 -10.19 -13.45 3.28
CA ILE A 77 -9.30 -13.54 2.13
C ILE A 77 -9.48 -14.95 1.56
N LEU A 78 -10.01 -15.05 0.35
CA LEU A 78 -10.14 -16.33 -0.35
C LEU A 78 -8.92 -16.55 -1.25
N PRO A 79 -8.32 -17.75 -1.23
CA PRO A 79 -7.22 -18.06 -2.12
C PRO A 79 -7.71 -18.04 -3.58
N VAL A 80 -6.93 -17.40 -4.44
CA VAL A 80 -7.20 -17.42 -5.89
C VAL A 80 -6.69 -18.75 -6.45
N PRO A 81 -7.52 -19.54 -7.18
CA PRO A 81 -7.07 -20.75 -7.81
C PRO A 81 -5.91 -20.50 -8.78
N SER A 82 -4.83 -21.24 -8.60
CA SER A 82 -3.64 -21.14 -9.46
C SER A 82 -3.64 -22.26 -10.50
N THR A 83 -3.26 -21.95 -11.74
CA THR A 83 -3.10 -22.90 -12.84
C THR A 83 -1.68 -22.79 -13.40
N GLY A 84 -1.18 -23.91 -13.95
CA GLY A 84 0.19 -24.00 -14.47
C GLY A 84 1.17 -24.63 -13.48
N SER A 85 2.38 -24.92 -13.97
CA SER A 85 3.48 -25.41 -13.12
C SER A 85 4.16 -24.23 -12.43
N GLY A 86 4.24 -24.28 -11.11
CA GLY A 86 5.07 -23.35 -10.35
C GLY A 86 6.53 -23.39 -10.81
N TYR A 87 7.21 -22.28 -10.75
CA TYR A 87 8.66 -22.22 -10.91
C TYR A 87 9.26 -21.64 -9.63
N GLU A 88 10.48 -22.06 -9.33
CA GLU A 88 11.20 -21.50 -8.18
C GLU A 88 11.48 -20.03 -8.42
N VAL A 89 11.00 -19.20 -7.51
CA VAL A 89 11.35 -17.77 -7.45
C VAL A 89 12.61 -17.63 -6.63
N THR A 90 13.69 -17.20 -7.24
CA THR A 90 14.90 -16.87 -6.52
C THR A 90 14.79 -15.42 -6.02
N ALA A 91 14.92 -15.23 -4.72
CA ALA A 91 15.00 -13.89 -4.15
C ALA A 91 16.32 -13.23 -4.60
N GLU A 92 16.22 -12.20 -5.43
CA GLU A 92 17.39 -11.41 -5.82
C GLU A 92 17.67 -10.33 -4.79
N SER A 93 18.95 -10.12 -4.46
CA SER A 93 19.34 -9.03 -3.59
C SER A 93 19.11 -7.69 -4.27
N VAL A 94 18.31 -6.82 -3.67
CA VAL A 94 18.07 -5.47 -4.17
C VAL A 94 19.12 -4.54 -3.59
N ASN A 95 19.92 -3.93 -4.46
CA ASN A 95 20.89 -2.91 -4.05
C ASN A 95 20.18 -1.57 -3.79
N VAL A 96 19.80 -1.34 -2.53
CA VAL A 96 19.12 -0.12 -2.09
C VAL A 96 19.92 0.53 -0.97
N ASP A 97 20.08 1.83 -1.06
CA ASP A 97 20.66 2.64 0.00
C ASP A 97 19.71 2.70 1.21
N ARG A 98 19.91 1.76 2.15
CA ARG A 98 19.08 1.62 3.35
C ARG A 98 19.14 2.86 4.23
N GLN A 99 20.32 3.44 4.41
CA GLN A 99 20.50 4.64 5.22
C GLN A 99 19.66 5.80 4.67
N ARG A 100 19.63 5.95 3.35
CA ARG A 100 18.82 6.97 2.67
C ARG A 100 17.31 6.73 2.85
N LEU A 101 16.86 5.47 2.87
CA LEU A 101 15.45 5.16 3.15
C LEU A 101 15.05 5.64 4.55
N HIS A 102 15.85 5.30 5.56
CA HIS A 102 15.60 5.71 6.94
C HIS A 102 15.65 7.23 7.12
N GLN A 103 16.66 7.90 6.56
CA GLN A 103 16.76 9.36 6.62
C GLN A 103 15.57 10.05 5.95
N ASN A 104 15.15 9.60 4.77
CA ASN A 104 14.00 10.16 4.06
C ASN A 104 12.68 9.93 4.82
N PHE A 105 12.53 8.82 5.54
CA PHE A 105 11.40 8.61 6.44
C PHE A 105 11.40 9.64 7.57
N ARG A 106 12.52 9.77 8.28
CA ARG A 106 12.66 10.71 9.40
C ARG A 106 12.36 12.15 8.99
N SER A 107 13.04 12.62 7.95
CA SER A 107 12.81 13.98 7.43
C SER A 107 11.36 14.17 6.98
N GLY A 108 10.81 13.22 6.24
CA GLY A 108 9.44 13.32 5.74
C GLY A 108 8.38 13.35 6.83
N VAL A 109 8.52 12.56 7.91
CA VAL A 109 7.60 12.62 9.05
C VAL A 109 7.66 13.97 9.75
N MET A 110 8.86 14.58 9.84
CA MET A 110 9.03 15.91 10.48
C MET A 110 8.57 17.05 9.57
N ASP A 111 8.99 17.05 8.31
CA ASP A 111 8.73 18.15 7.37
C ASP A 111 7.26 18.20 6.94
N LEU A 112 6.57 17.04 6.92
CA LEU A 112 5.17 16.94 6.55
C LEU A 112 4.23 16.83 7.77
N ALA A 113 4.69 17.18 8.98
CA ALA A 113 3.93 16.99 10.21
C ALA A 113 2.51 17.59 10.15
N GLU A 114 2.35 18.80 9.62
CA GLU A 114 1.03 19.45 9.50
C GLU A 114 0.12 18.75 8.47
N VAL A 115 0.68 18.27 7.37
CA VAL A 115 -0.06 17.48 6.36
C VAL A 115 -0.47 16.15 6.96
N LEU A 116 0.45 15.45 7.62
CA LEU A 116 0.19 14.16 8.25
C LEU A 116 -0.85 14.29 9.38
N LYS A 117 -0.87 15.40 10.13
CA LYS A 117 -1.87 15.69 11.14
C LYS A 117 -3.29 15.83 10.57
N SER A 118 -3.42 16.26 9.31
CA SER A 118 -4.71 16.32 8.63
C SER A 118 -5.20 14.96 8.14
N ILE A 119 -4.28 14.00 7.96
CA ILE A 119 -4.56 12.68 7.39
C ILE A 119 -4.69 11.62 8.49
N LEU A 120 -3.78 11.67 9.47
CA LEU A 120 -3.57 10.63 10.47
C LEU A 120 -4.25 10.97 11.80
N SER A 121 -4.69 9.94 12.51
CA SER A 121 -5.09 10.09 13.91
C SER A 121 -3.91 10.51 14.77
N PRO A 122 -4.18 11.20 15.92
CA PRO A 122 -3.12 11.59 16.85
C PRO A 122 -2.25 10.42 17.31
N GLU A 123 -2.85 9.24 17.49
CA GLU A 123 -2.18 8.03 17.95
C GLU A 123 -1.22 7.49 16.86
N THR A 124 -1.69 7.39 15.63
CA THR A 124 -0.88 6.93 14.50
C THR A 124 0.27 7.89 14.23
N LEU A 125 -0.01 9.19 14.21
CA LEU A 125 1.02 10.23 14.01
C LEU A 125 2.07 10.19 15.12
N SER A 126 1.66 10.11 16.39
CA SER A 126 2.58 10.02 17.53
C SER A 126 3.47 8.78 17.42
N SER A 127 2.92 7.64 17.06
CA SER A 127 3.69 6.40 16.87
C SER A 127 4.71 6.51 15.74
N LEU A 128 4.35 7.15 14.62
CA LEU A 128 5.28 7.40 13.51
C LEU A 128 6.38 8.39 13.90
N GLN A 129 6.06 9.43 14.67
CA GLN A 129 7.05 10.39 15.19
C GLN A 129 8.02 9.72 16.17
N GLN A 130 7.52 8.83 17.03
CA GLN A 130 8.38 8.04 17.92
C GLN A 130 9.31 7.13 17.11
N ALA A 131 8.80 6.45 16.09
CA ALA A 131 9.62 5.64 15.19
C ALA A 131 10.68 6.50 14.46
N ALA A 132 10.31 7.70 14.00
CA ALA A 132 11.22 8.62 13.34
C ALA A 132 12.33 9.17 14.28
N ALA A 133 12.10 9.18 15.58
CA ALA A 133 13.10 9.58 16.57
C ALA A 133 14.14 8.48 16.85
N LEU A 134 13.87 7.23 16.48
CA LEU A 134 14.79 6.11 16.71
C LEU A 134 16.00 6.20 15.78
N GLU A 135 17.15 5.73 16.30
CA GLU A 135 18.33 5.47 15.49
C GLU A 135 18.08 4.30 14.55
N GLU A 136 18.80 4.26 13.44
CA GLU A 136 18.68 3.24 12.39
C GLU A 136 18.70 1.80 12.96
N ALA A 137 19.63 1.51 13.87
CA ALA A 137 19.77 0.18 14.48
C ALA A 137 18.61 -0.25 15.38
N LYS A 138 17.78 0.68 15.82
CA LYS A 138 16.61 0.45 16.68
C LYS A 138 15.29 0.71 15.97
N PHE A 139 15.36 1.11 14.71
CA PHE A 139 14.16 1.47 13.95
C PHE A 139 13.28 0.24 13.72
N GLN A 140 12.02 0.40 14.04
CA GLN A 140 10.98 -0.59 13.80
C GLN A 140 9.70 0.10 13.35
N LEU A 141 9.05 -0.49 12.37
CA LEU A 141 7.73 -0.08 11.90
C LEU A 141 6.85 -1.33 11.81
N SER A 142 6.02 -1.55 12.82
CA SER A 142 5.17 -2.73 12.89
C SER A 142 4.16 -2.78 11.75
N ASP A 143 3.73 -3.99 11.37
CA ASP A 143 2.69 -4.20 10.37
C ASP A 143 1.39 -3.50 10.77
N GLU A 144 1.04 -3.52 12.07
CA GLU A 144 -0.17 -2.87 12.56
C GLU A 144 -0.13 -1.35 12.37
N LEU A 145 0.99 -0.69 12.73
CA LEU A 145 1.15 0.75 12.53
C LEU A 145 1.10 1.11 11.05
N TRP A 146 1.75 0.30 10.20
CA TRP A 146 1.71 0.48 8.75
C TRP A 146 0.30 0.38 8.20
N VAL A 147 -0.45 -0.68 8.57
CA VAL A 147 -1.82 -0.90 8.09
C VAL A 147 -2.76 0.21 8.56
N ARG A 148 -2.66 0.64 9.83
CA ARG A 148 -3.45 1.78 10.34
C ARG A 148 -3.18 3.04 9.53
N ALA A 149 -1.91 3.36 9.29
CA ALA A 149 -1.55 4.52 8.47
C ALA A 149 -2.15 4.43 7.06
N ILE A 150 -2.02 3.29 6.36
CA ILE A 150 -2.60 3.10 5.03
C ILE A 150 -4.12 3.27 5.03
N TYR A 151 -4.82 2.77 6.04
CA TYR A 151 -6.27 2.92 6.15
C TYR A 151 -6.70 4.36 6.38
N GLU A 152 -5.96 5.11 7.20
CA GLU A 152 -6.19 6.52 7.43
C GLU A 152 -5.93 7.35 6.15
N PHE A 153 -4.89 7.02 5.39
CA PHE A 153 -4.63 7.60 4.07
C PHE A 153 -5.76 7.30 3.07
N ALA A 154 -6.23 6.06 3.02
CA ALA A 154 -7.33 5.65 2.13
C ALA A 154 -8.64 6.38 2.47
N ALA A 155 -8.99 6.46 3.75
CA ALA A 155 -10.17 7.19 4.21
C ALA A 155 -10.05 8.70 3.93
N SER A 156 -8.89 9.29 4.17
CA SER A 156 -8.64 10.72 3.88
C SER A 156 -8.73 11.01 2.38
N TYR A 157 -8.26 10.10 1.53
CA TYR A 157 -8.38 10.17 0.08
C TYR A 157 -9.85 10.07 -0.37
N HIS A 158 -10.62 9.15 0.21
CA HIS A 158 -12.04 8.98 -0.07
C HIS A 158 -12.85 10.22 0.33
N HIS A 159 -12.55 10.80 1.48
CA HIS A 159 -13.27 11.95 2.01
C HIS A 159 -12.76 13.30 1.50
N ASP A 160 -11.79 13.34 0.61
CA ASP A 160 -11.18 14.57 0.09
C ASP A 160 -10.76 15.54 1.23
N VAL A 161 -10.14 14.99 2.29
CA VAL A 161 -9.74 15.79 3.47
C VAL A 161 -8.78 16.91 3.08
N ILE A 162 -7.85 16.61 2.18
CA ILE A 162 -6.98 17.54 1.45
C ILE A 162 -6.86 17.09 0.01
N ASN A 163 -6.17 17.87 -0.83
CA ASN A 163 -5.92 17.48 -2.21
C ASN A 163 -5.32 16.07 -2.32
N ARG A 164 -5.91 15.21 -3.14
CA ARG A 164 -5.55 13.80 -3.32
C ARG A 164 -4.08 13.58 -3.68
N ASP A 165 -3.53 14.44 -4.52
CA ASP A 165 -2.11 14.40 -4.88
C ASP A 165 -1.20 14.65 -3.67
N HIS A 166 -1.58 15.56 -2.77
CA HIS A 166 -0.82 15.80 -1.55
C HIS A 166 -0.90 14.60 -0.60
N ILE A 167 -2.04 13.92 -0.52
CA ILE A 167 -2.18 12.67 0.24
C ILE A 167 -1.18 11.63 -0.28
N LEU A 168 -1.16 11.38 -1.60
CA LEU A 168 -0.25 10.40 -2.19
C LEU A 168 1.23 10.77 -2.05
N GLN A 169 1.57 12.06 -2.14
CA GLN A 169 2.93 12.54 -1.90
C GLN A 169 3.36 12.34 -0.45
N ALA A 170 2.47 12.60 0.50
CA ALA A 170 2.75 12.42 1.93
C ALA A 170 2.93 10.96 2.33
N LEU A 171 2.43 10.01 1.54
CA LEU A 171 2.64 8.58 1.77
C LEU A 171 4.07 8.13 1.44
N ALA A 172 4.76 8.81 0.52
CA ALA A 172 6.07 8.39 0.03
C ALA A 172 7.15 8.23 1.13
N PRO A 173 7.33 9.16 2.07
CA PRO A 173 8.29 8.96 3.15
C PRO A 173 7.91 7.80 4.08
N LEU A 174 6.62 7.59 4.35
CA LEU A 174 6.15 6.47 5.17
C LEU A 174 6.46 5.14 4.50
N TYR A 175 6.23 5.04 3.19
CA TYR A 175 6.60 3.85 2.41
C TYR A 175 8.12 3.58 2.46
N ARG A 176 8.97 4.62 2.43
CA ARG A 176 10.42 4.44 2.58
C ARG A 176 10.78 3.86 3.94
N GLY A 177 10.13 4.32 5.01
CA GLY A 177 10.29 3.73 6.34
C GLY A 177 9.85 2.27 6.38
N ARG A 178 8.73 1.95 5.76
CA ARG A 178 8.25 0.56 5.63
C ARG A 178 9.22 -0.31 4.83
N ALA A 179 9.72 0.19 3.72
CA ALA A 179 10.71 -0.51 2.90
C ALA A 179 12.00 -0.77 3.67
N PHE A 180 12.49 0.22 4.42
CA PHE A 180 13.65 0.06 5.29
C PHE A 180 13.44 -1.05 6.33
N ALA A 181 12.33 -1.00 7.08
CA ALA A 181 11.99 -2.02 8.08
C ALA A 181 11.94 -3.41 7.44
N PHE A 182 11.18 -3.55 6.34
CA PHE A 182 11.03 -4.82 5.64
C PHE A 182 12.37 -5.40 5.16
N LEU A 183 13.23 -4.59 4.54
CA LEU A 183 14.53 -5.01 4.07
C LEU A 183 15.50 -5.37 5.21
N THR A 184 15.36 -4.73 6.36
CA THR A 184 16.17 -5.00 7.54
C THR A 184 15.77 -6.31 8.21
N ASP A 185 14.46 -6.48 8.44
CA ASP A 185 13.90 -7.66 9.09
C ASP A 185 14.05 -8.93 8.24
N ASN A 186 14.19 -8.77 6.91
CA ASN A 186 14.24 -9.86 5.95
C ASN A 186 15.59 -10.00 5.23
N SER A 187 16.65 -9.42 5.77
CA SER A 187 17.96 -9.40 5.10
C SER A 187 18.53 -10.78 4.75
N ASN A 188 18.12 -11.82 5.45
CA ASN A 188 18.55 -13.21 5.26
C ASN A 188 17.39 -14.17 4.97
N ALA A 189 16.19 -13.65 4.69
CA ALA A 189 15.01 -14.47 4.48
C ALA A 189 15.06 -15.15 3.11
N SER A 190 14.63 -16.39 3.04
CA SER A 190 14.37 -17.11 1.79
C SER A 190 13.11 -16.57 1.10
N ALA A 191 12.89 -16.96 -0.17
CA ALA A 191 11.68 -16.59 -0.90
C ALA A 191 10.41 -17.09 -0.19
N ASP A 192 10.41 -18.31 0.32
CA ASP A 192 9.27 -18.90 1.03
C ASP A 192 8.98 -18.13 2.34
N GLU A 193 10.01 -17.74 3.07
CA GLU A 193 9.85 -16.93 4.28
C GLU A 193 9.30 -15.53 3.97
N LEU A 194 9.69 -14.94 2.85
CA LEU A 194 9.13 -13.66 2.37
C LEU A 194 7.65 -13.80 2.01
N GLU A 195 7.26 -14.88 1.34
CA GLU A 195 5.86 -15.16 1.01
C GLU A 195 4.99 -15.28 2.27
N VAL A 196 5.44 -16.03 3.26
CA VAL A 196 4.76 -16.17 4.56
C VAL A 196 4.60 -14.80 5.25
N ARG A 197 5.61 -13.92 5.19
CA ARG A 197 5.54 -12.59 5.80
C ARG A 197 4.59 -11.65 5.05
N ILE A 198 4.56 -11.74 3.72
CA ILE A 198 3.61 -10.96 2.89
C ILE A 198 2.18 -11.40 3.19
N GLU A 199 1.94 -12.71 3.33
CA GLU A 199 0.64 -13.23 3.71
C GLU A 199 0.22 -12.78 5.12
N ALA A 200 1.13 -12.82 6.09
CA ALA A 200 0.89 -12.32 7.45
C ALA A 200 0.53 -10.81 7.46
N LEU A 201 1.17 -10.03 6.59
CA LEU A 201 0.79 -8.63 6.39
C LEU A 201 -0.63 -8.52 5.82
N GLY A 202 -0.99 -9.34 4.84
CA GLY A 202 -2.36 -9.42 4.30
C GLY A 202 -3.39 -9.75 5.39
N GLN A 203 -3.10 -10.71 6.25
CA GLN A 203 -3.95 -11.04 7.40
C GLN A 203 -4.07 -9.88 8.40
N THR A 204 -3.02 -9.07 8.56
CA THR A 204 -3.07 -7.86 9.40
C THR A 204 -4.00 -6.81 8.80
N PHE A 205 -4.00 -6.63 7.49
CA PHE A 205 -4.98 -5.78 6.80
C PHE A 205 -6.41 -6.28 7.07
N GLU A 206 -6.67 -7.57 6.92
CA GLU A 206 -8.01 -8.12 7.15
C GLU A 206 -8.45 -7.98 8.62
N ARG A 207 -7.57 -8.27 9.55
CA ARG A 207 -7.84 -8.12 11.00
C ARG A 207 -8.18 -6.68 11.39
N LEU A 208 -7.54 -5.70 10.78
CA LEU A 208 -7.77 -4.27 11.05
C LEU A 208 -8.85 -3.64 10.17
N LYS A 209 -9.48 -4.38 9.29
CA LYS A 209 -10.54 -3.89 8.41
C LYS A 209 -11.72 -3.22 9.15
N PRO A 210 -12.17 -3.67 10.35
CA PRO A 210 -13.17 -2.94 11.12
C PRO A 210 -12.77 -1.48 11.37
N TYR A 211 -11.50 -1.20 11.62
CA TYR A 211 -11.00 0.16 11.77
C TYR A 211 -11.14 0.98 10.49
N LEU A 212 -10.82 0.40 9.32
CA LEU A 212 -11.08 1.06 8.05
C LEU A 212 -12.56 1.39 7.86
N LEU A 213 -13.46 0.46 8.19
CA LEU A 213 -14.91 0.66 8.07
C LEU A 213 -15.40 1.80 8.97
N GLU A 214 -14.88 1.92 10.18
CA GLU A 214 -15.19 3.04 11.07
C GLU A 214 -14.76 4.38 10.46
N LEU A 215 -13.55 4.48 9.94
CA LEU A 215 -13.02 5.67 9.29
C LEU A 215 -13.83 6.03 8.03
N TRP A 216 -14.19 5.03 7.23
CA TRP A 216 -14.92 5.21 5.97
C TRP A 216 -16.31 5.78 6.17
N MET A 217 -17.02 5.33 7.22
CA MET A 217 -18.38 5.75 7.55
C MET A 217 -18.42 6.99 8.47
N ALA A 218 -17.31 7.45 9.01
CA ALA A 218 -17.29 8.51 10.02
C ALA A 218 -17.87 9.84 9.51
N LYS A 219 -17.68 10.17 8.23
CA LYS A 219 -18.14 11.42 7.63
C LYS A 219 -19.62 11.36 7.17
N GLU A 220 -20.14 10.16 6.89
CA GLU A 220 -21.55 9.99 6.51
C GLU A 220 -22.52 10.23 7.67
N ARG A 221 -22.04 10.11 8.93
CA ARG A 221 -22.84 10.33 10.16
C ARG A 221 -22.86 11.79 10.61
N GLY A 222 -22.06 12.65 10.00
CA GLY A 222 -21.94 14.08 10.35
C GLY A 222 -22.58 15.05 9.34
N SER A 223 -23.24 14.54 8.30
CA SER A 223 -24.03 15.29 7.32
C SER A 223 -25.52 14.98 7.54
#